data_9d857c184cf488b4a5ce4943c3f56be1
#
_entry.id   9d857c184cf488b4a5ce4943c3f56be1
#
_cell.length_a   1.000
_cell.length_b   1.000
_cell.length_c   1.000
_cell.angle_alpha   90.00
_cell.angle_beta   90.00
_cell.angle_gamma   90.00
#
_symmetry.space_group_name_H-M   'P 1'
#
loop_
_entity.id
_entity.type
_entity.pdbx_description
1 polymer ?
#
loop_
_entity_poly.entity_id
_entity_poly.type
_entity_poly.pdbx_seq_one_letter_code
_entity_poly.pdbx_strand_id
1 'polypeptide(L)'
;MMGHRELYDIMKEKDAIYLKEDFTDKDGERAGELENRFAEMDGWNMESNAATMLSNLGIKEEQHYKLMKDIDGNQKVRVLLAQALFGNPDILLLDEPTNDLDIETVAWLENFLADYQNIVLVVSHDRHFLDAVCTHIVDIDFSKMNIYSGNYTFWYESSQLALKQRSDQNKKLEEKVKELQEFIQRFSANASKSKQATSRKKALDKIDLSEIK
;
A
#
# COMPACT_ATOMS: atom_id res chain seq x y z
N MET A 1 -17.52 -10.79 10.97
CA MET A 1 -17.88 -10.04 12.20
C MET A 1 -16.68 -9.72 13.08
N MET A 2 -15.71 -10.62 13.30
CA MET A 2 -14.52 -10.35 14.14
C MET A 2 -13.60 -9.21 13.64
N GLY A 3 -13.75 -8.74 12.43
CA GLY A 3 -13.02 -7.59 11.90
C GLY A 3 -13.38 -6.27 12.61
N HIS A 4 -14.63 -6.13 13.03
CA HIS A 4 -15.06 -5.01 13.89
C HIS A 4 -15.09 -5.46 15.36
N ARG A 5 -13.92 -5.45 15.99
CA ARG A 5 -13.70 -6.08 17.29
C ARG A 5 -14.60 -5.50 18.39
N GLU A 6 -14.72 -4.18 18.47
CA GLU A 6 -15.56 -3.54 19.48
C GLU A 6 -17.03 -3.99 19.38
N LEU A 7 -17.59 -3.98 18.16
CA LEU A 7 -18.96 -4.43 17.92
C LEU A 7 -19.17 -5.91 18.26
N TYR A 8 -18.17 -6.74 17.91
CA TYR A 8 -18.19 -8.16 18.25
C TYR A 8 -18.14 -8.41 19.76
N ASP A 9 -17.30 -7.67 20.48
CA ASP A 9 -17.18 -7.78 21.94
C ASP A 9 -18.47 -7.31 22.65
N ILE A 10 -19.09 -6.22 22.18
CA ILE A 10 -20.41 -5.75 22.66
C ILE A 10 -21.47 -6.83 22.45
N MET A 11 -21.53 -7.43 21.26
CA MET A 11 -22.47 -8.52 20.97
C MET A 11 -22.28 -9.69 21.96
N LYS A 12 -21.04 -10.12 22.16
CA LYS A 12 -20.70 -11.22 23.06
C LYS A 12 -21.05 -10.94 24.52
N GLU A 13 -20.75 -9.71 25.00
CA GLU A 13 -21.07 -9.30 26.36
C GLU A 13 -22.59 -9.25 26.56
N LYS A 14 -23.31 -8.68 25.62
CA LYS A 14 -24.78 -8.61 25.63
C LYS A 14 -25.40 -10.00 25.69
N ASP A 15 -24.98 -10.91 24.80
CA ASP A 15 -25.49 -12.28 24.75
C ASP A 15 -25.19 -13.03 26.05
N ALA A 16 -24.00 -12.84 26.63
CA ALA A 16 -23.63 -13.46 27.90
C ALA A 16 -24.48 -12.94 29.07
N ILE A 17 -24.84 -11.64 29.08
CA ILE A 17 -25.71 -11.07 30.11
C ILE A 17 -27.11 -11.70 30.03
N TYR A 18 -27.68 -11.80 28.84
CA TYR A 18 -29.03 -12.37 28.67
C TYR A 18 -29.11 -13.89 28.93
N LEU A 19 -27.96 -14.58 28.89
CA LEU A 19 -27.89 -16.02 29.21
C LEU A 19 -27.69 -16.30 30.71
N LYS A 20 -27.59 -15.27 31.59
CA LYS A 20 -27.44 -15.47 33.03
C LYS A 20 -28.74 -16.03 33.64
N GLU A 21 -28.61 -17.03 34.49
CA GLU A 21 -29.73 -17.61 35.26
C GLU A 21 -30.19 -16.67 36.38
N ASP A 22 -29.26 -15.85 36.94
CA ASP A 22 -29.46 -14.89 38.02
C ASP A 22 -29.38 -13.45 37.53
N PHE A 23 -30.27 -13.08 36.60
CA PHE A 23 -30.33 -11.75 36.01
C PHE A 23 -30.72 -10.68 37.06
N THR A 24 -29.89 -9.68 37.24
CA THR A 24 -30.07 -8.60 38.24
C THR A 24 -30.46 -7.27 37.58
N ASP A 25 -30.92 -6.29 38.34
CA ASP A 25 -31.21 -4.93 37.85
C ASP A 25 -29.98 -4.28 37.24
N LYS A 26 -28.78 -4.53 37.78
CA LYS A 26 -27.52 -4.05 37.23
C LYS A 26 -27.20 -4.68 35.85
N ASP A 27 -27.53 -5.96 35.67
CA ASP A 27 -27.40 -6.63 34.37
C ASP A 27 -28.35 -6.00 33.34
N GLY A 28 -29.55 -5.60 33.76
CA GLY A 28 -30.52 -4.87 32.95
C GLY A 28 -30.01 -3.48 32.51
N GLU A 29 -29.44 -2.71 33.43
CA GLU A 29 -28.83 -1.41 33.12
C GLU A 29 -27.67 -1.59 32.11
N ARG A 30 -26.77 -2.54 32.39
CA ARG A 30 -25.62 -2.81 31.48
C ARG A 30 -26.05 -3.32 30.10
N ALA A 31 -27.04 -4.20 30.04
CA ALA A 31 -27.61 -4.66 28.78
C ALA A 31 -28.18 -3.51 27.96
N GLY A 32 -28.90 -2.57 28.59
CA GLY A 32 -29.44 -1.38 27.94
C GLY A 32 -28.36 -0.46 27.37
N GLU A 33 -27.25 -0.22 28.12
CA GLU A 33 -26.11 0.54 27.62
C GLU A 33 -25.49 -0.14 26.39
N LEU A 34 -25.30 -1.47 26.45
CA LEU A 34 -24.71 -2.25 25.34
C LEU A 34 -25.62 -2.24 24.10
N GLU A 35 -26.94 -2.32 24.28
CA GLU A 35 -27.90 -2.23 23.17
C GLU A 35 -27.87 -0.87 22.49
N ASN A 36 -27.79 0.22 23.25
CA ASN A 36 -27.66 1.54 22.67
C ASN A 36 -26.38 1.67 21.86
N ARG A 37 -25.22 1.26 22.40
CA ARG A 37 -23.95 1.25 21.66
C ARG A 37 -23.99 0.34 20.42
N PHE A 38 -24.60 -0.83 20.55
CA PHE A 38 -24.76 -1.78 19.45
C PHE A 38 -25.60 -1.17 18.32
N ALA A 39 -26.67 -0.46 18.65
CA ALA A 39 -27.52 0.24 17.69
C ALA A 39 -26.78 1.41 17.02
N GLU A 40 -26.04 2.23 17.78
CA GLU A 40 -25.24 3.35 17.27
C GLU A 40 -24.18 2.89 16.25
N MET A 41 -23.64 1.69 16.44
CA MET A 41 -22.64 1.06 15.57
C MET A 41 -23.25 0.21 14.44
N ASP A 42 -24.53 0.35 14.15
CA ASP A 42 -25.26 -0.46 13.13
C ASP A 42 -25.17 -1.99 13.36
N GLY A 43 -25.09 -2.39 14.63
CA GLY A 43 -24.88 -3.79 15.02
C GLY A 43 -25.97 -4.74 14.53
N TRP A 44 -27.20 -4.26 14.37
CA TRP A 44 -28.35 -5.05 13.87
C TRP A 44 -28.14 -5.55 12.44
N ASN A 45 -27.38 -4.82 11.61
CA ASN A 45 -27.07 -5.17 10.24
C ASN A 45 -25.73 -5.92 10.12
N MET A 46 -25.01 -6.15 11.22
CA MET A 46 -23.66 -6.71 11.23
C MET A 46 -23.57 -8.07 10.52
N GLU A 47 -24.52 -8.98 10.76
CA GLU A 47 -24.52 -10.30 10.10
C GLU A 47 -24.81 -10.18 8.61
N SER A 48 -25.81 -9.37 8.24
CA SER A 48 -26.18 -9.12 6.85
C SER A 48 -25.02 -8.47 6.08
N ASN A 49 -24.37 -7.46 6.67
CA ASN A 49 -23.21 -6.79 6.09
C ASN A 49 -22.02 -7.75 5.92
N ALA A 50 -21.76 -8.60 6.90
CA ALA A 50 -20.73 -9.62 6.82
C ALA A 50 -21.03 -10.67 5.74
N ALA A 51 -22.29 -11.13 5.64
CA ALA A 51 -22.72 -12.08 4.61
C ALA A 51 -22.59 -11.47 3.21
N THR A 52 -23.00 -10.22 3.02
CA THR A 52 -22.85 -9.50 1.76
C THR A 52 -21.38 -9.38 1.35
N MET A 53 -20.50 -9.01 2.29
CA MET A 53 -19.07 -8.90 2.03
C MET A 53 -18.44 -10.26 1.65
N LEU A 54 -18.80 -11.34 2.34
CA LEU A 54 -18.36 -12.69 1.99
C LEU A 54 -18.81 -13.11 0.60
N SER A 55 -20.08 -12.83 0.25
CA SER A 55 -20.63 -13.13 -1.08
C SER A 55 -19.90 -12.35 -2.18
N ASN A 56 -19.62 -11.08 -1.97
CA ASN A 56 -18.87 -10.24 -2.90
C ASN A 56 -17.42 -10.73 -3.11
N LEU A 57 -16.82 -11.37 -2.10
CA LEU A 57 -15.53 -12.03 -2.20
C LEU A 57 -15.62 -13.48 -2.72
N GLY A 58 -16.77 -13.87 -3.28
CA GLY A 58 -16.95 -15.16 -3.92
C GLY A 58 -17.14 -16.35 -2.94
N ILE A 59 -17.42 -16.08 -1.67
CA ILE A 59 -17.79 -17.12 -0.70
C ILE A 59 -19.30 -17.37 -0.78
N LYS A 60 -19.69 -18.58 -1.17
CA LYS A 60 -21.10 -18.95 -1.29
C LYS A 60 -21.79 -18.97 0.07
N GLU A 61 -23.09 -18.62 0.11
CA GLU A 61 -23.91 -18.58 1.34
C GLU A 61 -23.87 -19.89 2.14
N GLU A 62 -23.82 -21.04 1.45
CA GLU A 62 -23.71 -22.37 2.08
C GLU A 62 -22.44 -22.55 2.93
N GLN A 63 -21.45 -21.67 2.72
CA GLN A 63 -20.15 -21.72 3.38
C GLN A 63 -20.03 -20.71 4.53
N HIS A 64 -20.94 -19.72 4.62
CA HIS A 64 -20.85 -18.63 5.59
C HIS A 64 -20.84 -19.13 7.06
N TYR A 65 -21.48 -20.27 7.33
CA TYR A 65 -21.58 -20.86 8.67
C TYR A 65 -20.66 -22.07 8.89
N LYS A 66 -19.79 -22.39 7.90
CA LYS A 66 -18.79 -23.45 8.07
C LYS A 66 -17.64 -22.99 8.95
N LEU A 67 -17.03 -23.91 9.67
CA LEU A 67 -15.82 -23.62 10.41
C LEU A 67 -14.65 -23.39 9.46
N MET A 68 -13.76 -22.46 9.80
CA MET A 68 -12.56 -22.16 9.00
C MET A 68 -11.72 -23.39 8.64
N LYS A 69 -11.69 -24.41 9.49
CA LYS A 69 -10.97 -25.67 9.22
C LYS A 69 -11.59 -26.48 8.07
N ASP A 70 -12.88 -26.30 7.79
CA ASP A 70 -13.68 -27.09 6.85
C ASP A 70 -13.81 -26.44 5.46
N ILE A 71 -13.22 -25.26 5.24
CA ILE A 71 -13.14 -24.58 3.96
C ILE A 71 -11.75 -24.69 3.35
N ASP A 72 -11.64 -24.60 2.02
CA ASP A 72 -10.37 -24.69 1.30
C ASP A 72 -9.44 -23.49 1.54
N GLY A 73 -8.16 -23.62 1.12
CA GLY A 73 -7.13 -22.62 1.37
C GLY A 73 -7.43 -21.27 0.75
N ASN A 74 -7.89 -21.23 -0.52
CA ASN A 74 -8.20 -19.99 -1.22
C ASN A 74 -9.38 -19.26 -0.59
N GLN A 75 -10.40 -20.03 -0.19
CA GLN A 75 -11.56 -19.46 0.52
C GLN A 75 -11.17 -18.90 1.89
N LYS A 76 -10.21 -19.53 2.61
CA LYS A 76 -9.68 -18.97 3.87
C LYS A 76 -9.06 -17.60 3.68
N VAL A 77 -8.28 -17.42 2.62
CA VAL A 77 -7.66 -16.12 2.29
C VAL A 77 -8.75 -15.08 2.05
N ARG A 78 -9.78 -15.39 1.27
CA ARG A 78 -10.91 -14.49 1.01
C ARG A 78 -11.69 -14.13 2.27
N VAL A 79 -11.90 -15.08 3.18
CA VAL A 79 -12.54 -14.82 4.49
C VAL A 79 -11.68 -13.92 5.37
N LEU A 80 -10.34 -14.10 5.38
CA LEU A 80 -9.42 -13.23 6.11
C LEU A 80 -9.40 -11.82 5.51
N LEU A 81 -9.47 -11.69 4.18
CA LEU A 81 -9.62 -10.41 3.51
C LEU A 81 -10.95 -9.74 3.90
N ALA A 82 -12.08 -10.48 3.86
CA ALA A 82 -13.35 -9.97 4.35
C ALA A 82 -13.26 -9.47 5.80
N GLN A 83 -12.57 -10.21 6.66
CA GLN A 83 -12.36 -9.82 8.06
C GLN A 83 -11.56 -8.51 8.17
N ALA A 84 -10.54 -8.33 7.35
CA ALA A 84 -9.71 -7.11 7.35
C ALA A 84 -10.48 -5.88 6.86
N LEU A 85 -11.36 -6.06 5.87
CA LEU A 85 -12.18 -4.97 5.28
C LEU A 85 -13.40 -4.63 6.14
N PHE A 86 -13.89 -5.59 6.94
CA PHE A 86 -15.11 -5.44 7.73
C PHE A 86 -14.92 -4.45 8.88
N GLY A 87 -15.86 -3.54 9.04
CA GLY A 87 -15.82 -2.54 10.11
C GLY A 87 -15.11 -1.25 9.76
N ASN A 88 -14.71 -1.08 8.49
CA ASN A 88 -14.13 0.16 7.96
C ASN A 88 -12.96 0.71 8.82
N PRO A 89 -11.87 -0.05 9.02
CA PRO A 89 -10.76 0.35 9.88
C PRO A 89 -10.12 1.67 9.41
N ASP A 90 -9.56 2.46 10.33
CA ASP A 90 -8.88 3.73 10.02
C ASP A 90 -7.64 3.52 9.14
N ILE A 91 -6.96 2.38 9.29
CA ILE A 91 -5.78 2.01 8.53
C ILE A 91 -5.92 0.56 8.07
N LEU A 92 -5.86 0.35 6.76
CA LEU A 92 -5.91 -0.95 6.12
C LEU A 92 -4.56 -1.27 5.48
N LEU A 93 -3.97 -2.41 5.86
CA LEU A 93 -2.71 -2.91 5.33
C LEU A 93 -2.97 -4.17 4.52
N LEU A 94 -2.67 -4.13 3.23
CA LEU A 94 -2.88 -5.23 2.29
C LEU A 94 -1.55 -5.62 1.63
N ASP A 95 -1.20 -6.89 1.73
CA ASP A 95 -0.03 -7.47 1.10
C ASP A 95 -0.49 -8.50 0.07
N GLU A 96 -0.23 -8.21 -1.22
CA GLU A 96 -0.64 -9.02 -2.38
C GLU A 96 -2.13 -9.44 -2.34
N PRO A 97 -3.08 -8.49 -2.17
CA PRO A 97 -4.48 -8.83 -1.91
C PRO A 97 -5.22 -9.45 -3.11
N THR A 98 -4.65 -9.34 -4.31
CA THR A 98 -5.21 -9.90 -5.55
C THR A 98 -4.82 -11.35 -5.79
N ASN A 99 -3.85 -11.89 -5.04
CA ASN A 99 -3.43 -13.27 -5.18
C ASN A 99 -4.59 -14.22 -4.88
N ASP A 100 -4.74 -15.23 -5.72
CA ASP A 100 -5.78 -16.27 -5.61
C ASP A 100 -7.24 -15.76 -5.75
N LEU A 101 -7.44 -14.52 -6.22
CA LEU A 101 -8.74 -13.97 -6.56
C LEU A 101 -9.03 -14.16 -8.06
N ASP A 102 -10.31 -14.38 -8.38
CA ASP A 102 -10.77 -14.31 -9.77
C ASP A 102 -11.00 -12.85 -10.20
N ILE A 103 -11.13 -12.65 -11.51
CA ILE A 103 -11.25 -11.31 -12.11
C ILE A 103 -12.44 -10.52 -11.56
N GLU A 104 -13.56 -11.17 -11.28
CA GLU A 104 -14.76 -10.51 -10.76
C GLU A 104 -14.53 -10.03 -9.32
N THR A 105 -13.88 -10.86 -8.50
CA THR A 105 -13.52 -10.50 -7.12
C THR A 105 -12.48 -9.38 -7.08
N VAL A 106 -11.49 -9.39 -7.99
CA VAL A 106 -10.50 -8.30 -8.11
C VAL A 106 -11.20 -6.99 -8.48
N ALA A 107 -12.08 -7.00 -9.49
CA ALA A 107 -12.83 -5.81 -9.90
C ALA A 107 -13.71 -5.26 -8.78
N TRP A 108 -14.33 -6.14 -7.98
CA TRP A 108 -15.06 -5.72 -6.79
C TRP A 108 -14.15 -5.06 -5.76
N LEU A 109 -12.97 -5.66 -5.49
CA LEU A 109 -12.00 -5.13 -4.53
C LEU A 109 -11.45 -3.75 -4.97
N GLU A 110 -11.17 -3.58 -6.26
CA GLU A 110 -10.77 -2.29 -6.84
C GLU A 110 -11.80 -1.20 -6.57
N ASN A 111 -13.07 -1.47 -6.87
CA ASN A 111 -14.16 -0.53 -6.61
C ASN A 111 -14.32 -0.25 -5.10
N PHE A 112 -14.25 -1.28 -4.26
CA PHE A 112 -14.34 -1.12 -2.81
C PHE A 112 -13.23 -0.22 -2.26
N LEU A 113 -11.98 -0.42 -2.72
CA LEU A 113 -10.83 0.38 -2.26
C LEU A 113 -10.80 1.79 -2.87
N ALA A 114 -11.32 1.98 -4.08
CA ALA A 114 -11.44 3.31 -4.70
C ALA A 114 -12.41 4.22 -3.92
N ASP A 115 -13.46 3.63 -3.34
CA ASP A 115 -14.44 4.36 -2.50
C ASP A 115 -14.04 4.44 -1.02
N TYR A 116 -12.93 3.81 -0.63
CA TYR A 116 -12.49 3.74 0.76
C TYR A 116 -12.02 5.11 1.26
N GLN A 117 -12.60 5.58 2.37
CA GLN A 117 -12.36 6.95 2.87
C GLN A 117 -11.14 7.07 3.79
N ASN A 118 -10.69 5.95 4.34
CA ASN A 118 -9.59 5.91 5.29
C ASN A 118 -8.26 5.53 4.60
N ILE A 119 -7.19 5.38 5.37
CA ILE A 119 -5.86 5.10 4.83
C ILE A 119 -5.75 3.64 4.39
N VAL A 120 -5.33 3.42 3.14
CA VAL A 120 -4.99 2.10 2.61
C VAL A 120 -3.53 2.08 2.20
N LEU A 121 -2.78 1.12 2.71
CA LEU A 121 -1.44 0.77 2.27
C LEU A 121 -1.49 -0.58 1.57
N VAL A 122 -1.12 -0.60 0.29
CA VAL A 122 -1.11 -1.81 -0.53
C VAL A 122 0.30 -2.11 -1.00
N VAL A 123 0.70 -3.37 -0.87
CA VAL A 123 1.87 -3.93 -1.56
C VAL A 123 1.34 -4.90 -2.60
N SER A 124 1.67 -4.70 -3.88
CA SER A 124 1.27 -5.60 -4.95
C SER A 124 2.23 -5.55 -6.15
N HIS A 125 2.31 -6.65 -6.88
CA HIS A 125 2.97 -6.75 -8.17
C HIS A 125 2.00 -6.54 -9.35
N ASP A 126 0.70 -6.49 -9.09
CA ASP A 126 -0.33 -6.24 -10.09
C ASP A 126 -0.42 -4.74 -10.41
N ARG A 127 0.14 -4.36 -11.55
CA ARG A 127 0.18 -2.97 -12.02
C ARG A 127 -1.21 -2.41 -12.31
N HIS A 128 -2.10 -3.24 -12.83
CA HIS A 128 -3.47 -2.82 -13.14
C HIS A 128 -4.22 -2.47 -11.86
N PHE A 129 -4.12 -3.33 -10.87
CA PHE A 129 -4.70 -3.11 -9.55
C PHE A 129 -4.13 -1.84 -8.89
N LEU A 130 -2.80 -1.63 -8.92
CA LEU A 130 -2.19 -0.42 -8.38
C LEU A 130 -2.65 0.84 -9.11
N ASP A 131 -2.84 0.78 -10.43
CA ASP A 131 -3.35 1.91 -11.20
C ASP A 131 -4.82 2.24 -10.89
N ALA A 132 -5.61 1.23 -10.57
CA ALA A 132 -7.03 1.40 -10.25
C ALA A 132 -7.25 2.01 -8.84
N VAL A 133 -6.42 1.61 -7.85
CA VAL A 133 -6.69 1.94 -6.44
C VAL A 133 -5.75 2.98 -5.83
N CYS A 134 -4.52 3.13 -6.35
CA CYS A 134 -3.52 3.98 -5.70
C CYS A 134 -3.57 5.42 -6.18
N THR A 135 -3.58 6.35 -5.23
CA THR A 135 -3.42 7.80 -5.46
C THR A 135 -1.99 8.27 -5.25
N HIS A 136 -1.18 7.47 -4.58
CA HIS A 136 0.23 7.71 -4.29
C HIS A 136 1.02 6.42 -4.42
N ILE A 137 2.26 6.52 -4.90
CA ILE A 137 3.20 5.40 -4.94
C ILE A 137 4.35 5.69 -3.97
N VAL A 138 4.68 4.70 -3.16
CA VAL A 138 5.85 4.72 -2.27
C VAL A 138 6.93 3.84 -2.88
N ASP A 139 8.03 4.46 -3.25
CA ASP A 139 9.22 3.78 -3.79
C ASP A 139 10.28 3.67 -2.69
N ILE A 140 10.75 2.45 -2.44
CA ILE A 140 11.76 2.17 -1.44
C ILE A 140 13.01 1.69 -2.16
N ASP A 141 14.01 2.57 -2.29
CA ASP A 141 15.26 2.27 -2.95
C ASP A 141 16.45 2.83 -2.15
N PHE A 142 17.58 2.11 -2.13
CA PHE A 142 18.80 2.49 -1.39
C PHE A 142 18.55 2.93 0.06
N SER A 143 17.68 2.25 0.80
CA SER A 143 17.29 2.60 2.18
C SER A 143 16.64 3.98 2.32
N LYS A 144 16.10 4.53 1.24
CA LYS A 144 15.31 5.76 1.22
C LYS A 144 13.90 5.44 0.77
N MET A 145 12.96 6.16 1.33
CA MET A 145 11.55 6.09 0.96
C MET A 145 11.14 7.39 0.30
N ASN A 146 10.65 7.30 -0.92
CA ASN A 146 10.17 8.44 -1.70
C ASN A 146 8.68 8.24 -1.97
N ILE A 147 7.89 9.30 -1.78
CA ILE A 147 6.45 9.29 -2.03
C ILE A 147 6.17 10.13 -3.27
N TYR A 148 5.43 9.55 -4.21
CA TYR A 148 5.03 10.18 -5.45
C TYR A 148 3.51 10.27 -5.51
N SER A 149 2.96 11.43 -5.85
CA SER A 149 1.54 11.59 -6.14
C SER A 149 1.23 11.06 -7.54
N GLY A 150 0.15 10.31 -7.67
CA GLY A 150 -0.27 9.68 -8.91
C GLY A 150 -0.35 8.15 -8.77
N ASN A 151 -0.81 7.49 -9.82
CA ASN A 151 -0.90 6.04 -9.89
C ASN A 151 0.43 5.39 -10.32
N TYR A 152 0.45 4.06 -10.44
CA TYR A 152 1.65 3.31 -10.80
C TYR A 152 2.20 3.68 -12.19
N THR A 153 1.34 3.80 -13.20
CA THR A 153 1.75 4.16 -14.56
C THR A 153 2.41 5.53 -14.58
N PHE A 154 1.83 6.53 -13.93
CA PHE A 154 2.44 7.87 -13.85
C PHE A 154 3.81 7.86 -13.15
N TRP A 155 3.93 7.15 -12.04
CA TRP A 155 5.21 6.99 -11.34
C TRP A 155 6.23 6.30 -12.24
N TYR A 156 5.84 5.20 -12.90
CA TYR A 156 6.74 4.43 -13.76
C TYR A 156 7.28 5.26 -14.93
N GLU A 157 6.42 5.96 -15.66
CA GLU A 157 6.81 6.83 -16.76
C GLU A 157 7.73 7.97 -16.31
N SER A 158 7.39 8.61 -15.18
CA SER A 158 8.19 9.67 -14.58
C SER A 158 9.57 9.18 -14.14
N SER A 159 9.65 7.98 -13.53
CA SER A 159 10.90 7.37 -13.09
C SER A 159 11.79 6.98 -14.28
N GLN A 160 11.22 6.43 -15.35
CA GLN A 160 11.95 6.10 -16.57
C GLN A 160 12.51 7.36 -17.24
N LEU A 161 11.73 8.43 -17.29
CA LEU A 161 12.19 9.71 -17.83
C LEU A 161 13.36 10.29 -17.00
N ALA A 162 13.24 10.26 -15.68
CA ALA A 162 14.30 10.71 -14.77
C ALA A 162 15.59 9.90 -14.91
N LEU A 163 15.48 8.57 -15.01
CA LEU A 163 16.63 7.67 -15.27
C LEU A 163 17.31 7.99 -16.62
N LYS A 164 16.53 8.20 -17.67
CA LYS A 164 17.05 8.58 -18.98
C LYS A 164 17.79 9.92 -18.93
N GLN A 165 17.18 10.94 -18.31
CA GLN A 165 17.80 12.24 -18.15
C GLN A 165 19.12 12.16 -17.37
N ARG A 166 19.15 11.37 -16.28
CA ARG A 166 20.36 11.15 -15.48
C ARG A 166 21.45 10.44 -16.31
N SER A 167 21.08 9.41 -17.06
CA SER A 167 22.01 8.72 -17.98
C SER A 167 22.60 9.66 -19.04
N ASP A 168 21.78 10.52 -19.65
CA ASP A 168 22.23 11.48 -20.64
C ASP A 168 23.11 12.55 -20.03
N GLN A 169 22.82 13.01 -18.83
CA GLN A 169 23.66 13.93 -18.06
C GLN A 169 25.03 13.30 -17.71
N ASN A 170 25.02 12.05 -17.25
CA ASN A 170 26.25 11.33 -16.92
C ASN A 170 27.14 11.16 -18.17
N LYS A 171 26.59 10.77 -19.32
CA LYS A 171 27.33 10.67 -20.59
C LYS A 171 27.99 12.00 -20.98
N LYS A 172 27.23 13.09 -20.92
CA LYS A 172 27.76 14.43 -21.21
C LYS A 172 28.86 14.83 -20.24
N LEU A 173 28.73 14.46 -18.98
CA LEU A 173 29.74 14.71 -17.95
C LEU A 173 31.00 13.88 -18.20
N GLU A 174 30.87 12.60 -18.53
CA GLU A 174 31.99 11.71 -18.91
C GLU A 174 32.73 12.24 -20.13
N GLU A 175 32.02 12.64 -21.19
CA GLU A 175 32.61 13.23 -22.40
C GLU A 175 33.40 14.51 -22.05
N LYS A 176 32.80 15.39 -21.22
CA LYS A 176 33.49 16.61 -20.76
C LYS A 176 34.75 16.32 -19.92
N VAL A 177 34.68 15.32 -19.03
CA VAL A 177 35.84 14.87 -18.24
C VAL A 177 36.94 14.38 -19.16
N LYS A 178 36.59 13.55 -20.16
CA LYS A 178 37.53 13.01 -21.15
C LYS A 178 38.18 14.13 -21.96
N GLU A 179 37.41 15.08 -22.49
CA GLU A 179 37.96 16.22 -23.21
C GLU A 179 38.91 17.06 -22.35
N LEU A 180 38.58 17.32 -21.09
CA LEU A 180 39.44 18.03 -20.16
C LEU A 180 40.74 17.28 -19.88
N GLN A 181 40.68 15.97 -19.67
CA GLN A 181 41.84 15.10 -19.45
C GLN A 181 42.76 15.06 -20.67
N GLU A 182 42.21 14.86 -21.88
CA GLU A 182 42.96 14.87 -23.12
C GLU A 182 43.66 16.21 -23.38
N PHE A 183 42.97 17.34 -23.12
CA PHE A 183 43.55 18.65 -23.25
C PHE A 183 44.71 18.85 -22.23
N ILE A 184 44.52 18.50 -20.97
CA ILE A 184 45.53 18.61 -19.93
C ILE A 184 46.77 17.77 -20.32
N GLN A 185 46.55 16.52 -20.75
CA GLN A 185 47.62 15.62 -21.15
C GLN A 185 48.45 16.19 -22.33
N ARG A 186 47.76 16.73 -23.35
CA ARG A 186 48.39 17.25 -24.56
C ARG A 186 49.16 18.54 -24.33
N PHE A 187 48.72 19.42 -23.42
CA PHE A 187 49.25 20.79 -23.29
C PHE A 187 49.90 21.11 -21.94
N SER A 188 49.99 20.15 -21.03
CA SER A 188 50.65 20.33 -19.71
C SER A 188 52.13 20.74 -19.82
N ALA A 189 52.87 20.23 -20.80
CA ALA A 189 54.27 20.52 -21.05
C ALA A 189 54.50 21.74 -21.94
N ASN A 190 53.47 22.40 -22.47
CA ASN A 190 53.61 23.53 -23.40
C ASN A 190 53.53 24.86 -22.66
N ALA A 191 54.66 25.61 -22.61
CA ALA A 191 54.76 26.85 -21.85
C ALA A 191 53.72 27.93 -22.25
N SER A 192 53.31 28.01 -23.52
CA SER A 192 52.33 28.99 -24.00
C SER A 192 50.89 28.66 -23.60
N LYS A 193 50.59 27.39 -23.35
CA LYS A 193 49.23 26.88 -22.98
C LYS A 193 49.11 26.40 -21.55
N SER A 194 50.19 26.47 -20.77
CA SER A 194 50.27 26.02 -19.37
C SER A 194 49.18 26.65 -18.48
N LYS A 195 48.93 27.95 -18.62
CA LYS A 195 47.84 28.64 -17.90
C LYS A 195 46.44 28.08 -18.22
N GLN A 196 46.22 27.73 -19.49
CA GLN A 196 44.91 27.11 -19.90
C GLN A 196 44.79 25.69 -19.39
N ALA A 197 45.87 24.86 -19.40
CA ALA A 197 45.92 23.54 -18.82
C ALA A 197 45.62 23.56 -17.32
N THR A 198 46.24 24.53 -16.58
CA THR A 198 45.99 24.71 -15.14
C THR A 198 44.54 25.11 -14.84
N SER A 199 43.95 26.03 -15.67
CA SER A 199 42.53 26.39 -15.53
C SER A 199 41.61 25.19 -15.75
N ARG A 200 41.89 24.37 -16.78
CA ARG A 200 41.09 23.16 -17.06
C ARG A 200 41.27 22.09 -16.02
N LYS A 201 42.45 21.95 -15.42
CA LYS A 201 42.67 21.08 -14.27
C LYS A 201 41.81 21.49 -13.07
N LYS A 202 41.76 22.77 -12.74
CA LYS A 202 40.86 23.29 -11.70
C LYS A 202 39.36 23.07 -12.02
N ALA A 203 39.00 23.06 -13.28
CA ALA A 203 37.61 22.75 -13.71
C ALA A 203 37.32 21.26 -13.55
N LEU A 204 38.27 20.40 -13.85
CA LEU A 204 38.16 18.94 -13.65
C LEU A 204 38.05 18.61 -12.14
N ASP A 205 38.89 19.23 -11.29
CA ASP A 205 38.88 19.02 -9.84
C ASP A 205 37.55 19.47 -9.17
N LYS A 206 36.75 20.30 -9.85
CA LYS A 206 35.44 20.72 -9.37
C LYS A 206 34.29 19.80 -9.78
N ILE A 207 34.56 18.86 -10.67
CA ILE A 207 33.56 17.88 -11.11
C ILE A 207 33.53 16.76 -10.06
N ASP A 208 32.40 16.61 -9.40
CA ASP A 208 32.19 15.50 -8.48
C ASP A 208 31.99 14.21 -9.27
N LEU A 209 33.02 13.37 -9.33
CA LEU A 209 32.96 12.08 -10.02
C LEU A 209 32.12 11.03 -9.27
N SER A 210 31.73 11.30 -8.03
CA SER A 210 30.85 10.39 -7.27
C SER A 210 29.39 10.42 -7.76
N GLU A 211 29.01 11.44 -8.49
CA GLU A 211 27.68 11.55 -9.13
C GLU A 211 27.54 10.72 -10.43
N ILE A 212 28.65 10.21 -10.97
CA ILE A 212 28.70 9.42 -12.23
C ILE A 212 28.45 7.90 -11.96
N LYS A 213 27.68 7.57 -10.97
CA LYS A 213 27.32 6.14 -10.71
C LYS A 213 25.88 5.84 -11.08
#